data_d65f8801ab36acc1ecfe914ec7d0a458
#
_entry.id   d65f8801ab36acc1ecfe914ec7d0a458
#
_cell.length_a   1.000
_cell.length_b   1.000
_cell.length_c   1.000
_cell.angle_alpha   90.00
_cell.angle_beta   90.00
_cell.angle_gamma   90.00
#
_symmetry.space_group_name_H-M   'P 1'
#
loop_
_entity.id
_entity.type
_entity.pdbx_description
1 polymer ?
#
loop_
_entity_poly.entity_id
_entity_poly.type
_entity_poly.pdbx_seq_one_letter_code
_entity_poly.pdbx_strand_id
1 'polypeptide(L)'
;MNESNNYWNQLYESRNNQKPVYDLWLDKYAAILSTSDSIPIIDLGCGTGNNTLYLQERNYKVISCDFSKEALKKLDYFIDKPDTRLFDMKEGLPFEDQSAKIVIADLSLHYFRWLETVAIVAEIQRVLMKDGFLLLRVNSVKDTNYGAGQGTLVEENYYCKQGRFKRFFNKAQLDDLFQNWEFHYSSEYEMARYENTKVLWELALKKHL
;
A
#
# COMPACT_ATOMS: atom_id res chain seq x y z
N MET A 1 16.10 6.99 -15.01
CA MET A 1 15.03 6.05 -14.59
C MET A 1 15.55 5.30 -13.38
N ASN A 2 14.82 5.26 -12.30
CA ASN A 2 15.25 4.70 -11.02
C ASN A 2 15.30 3.15 -11.14
N GLU A 3 16.35 2.49 -10.58
CA GLU A 3 16.52 1.02 -10.65
C GLU A 3 15.29 0.25 -10.14
N SER A 4 14.60 0.80 -9.14
CA SER A 4 13.36 0.26 -8.59
C SER A 4 12.21 0.24 -9.63
N ASN A 5 12.11 1.26 -10.48
CA ASN A 5 11.09 1.36 -11.52
C ASN A 5 11.31 0.28 -12.60
N ASN A 6 12.56 0.06 -13.01
CA ASN A 6 12.89 -0.97 -13.97
C ASN A 6 12.55 -2.38 -13.45
N TYR A 7 12.83 -2.65 -12.16
CA TYR A 7 12.52 -3.95 -11.57
C TYR A 7 11.02 -4.27 -11.58
N TRP A 8 10.17 -3.33 -11.12
CA TRP A 8 8.74 -3.58 -11.06
C TRP A 8 8.09 -3.67 -12.43
N ASN A 9 8.50 -2.84 -13.39
CA ASN A 9 8.03 -2.93 -14.76
C ASN A 9 8.39 -4.30 -15.37
N GLN A 10 9.65 -4.75 -15.24
CA GLN A 10 10.07 -6.07 -15.72
C GLN A 10 9.33 -7.21 -15.01
N LEU A 11 9.10 -7.09 -13.70
CA LEU A 11 8.34 -8.09 -12.94
C LEU A 11 6.90 -8.20 -13.45
N TYR A 12 6.23 -7.08 -13.66
CA TYR A 12 4.87 -7.10 -14.18
C TYR A 12 4.82 -7.52 -15.65
N GLU A 13 5.77 -7.12 -16.47
CA GLU A 13 5.88 -7.54 -17.87
C GLU A 13 6.06 -9.07 -18.01
N SER A 14 6.92 -9.66 -17.17
CA SER A 14 7.21 -11.10 -17.19
C SER A 14 6.09 -11.98 -16.68
N ARG A 15 5.15 -11.44 -15.89
CA ARG A 15 4.02 -12.22 -15.38
C ARG A 15 2.96 -12.43 -16.46
N ASN A 16 2.36 -13.62 -16.48
CA ASN A 16 1.19 -13.88 -17.32
C ASN A 16 0.05 -12.91 -16.99
N ASN A 17 -0.76 -12.57 -17.98
CA ASN A 17 -1.97 -11.80 -17.77
C ASN A 17 -2.98 -12.67 -17.01
N GLN A 18 -3.14 -12.37 -15.73
CA GLN A 18 -4.12 -13.02 -14.85
C GLN A 18 -5.01 -11.95 -14.25
N LYS A 19 -6.31 -12.24 -14.17
CA LYS A 19 -7.25 -11.37 -13.47
C LYS A 19 -6.76 -11.16 -12.02
N PRO A 20 -6.83 -9.93 -11.49
CA PRO A 20 -6.51 -9.69 -10.10
C PRO A 20 -7.33 -10.57 -9.16
N VAL A 21 -6.68 -11.07 -8.11
CA VAL A 21 -7.34 -11.86 -7.05
C VAL A 21 -7.11 -11.12 -5.74
N TYR A 22 -8.20 -10.76 -5.08
CA TYR A 22 -8.14 -10.11 -3.77
C TYR A 22 -8.46 -11.09 -2.64
N ASP A 23 -7.94 -10.82 -1.45
CA ASP A 23 -8.42 -11.37 -0.20
C ASP A 23 -9.47 -10.43 0.43
N LEU A 24 -10.21 -10.92 1.41
CA LEU A 24 -11.33 -10.17 2.00
C LEU A 24 -10.91 -9.31 3.21
N TRP A 25 -9.65 -8.86 3.26
CA TRP A 25 -9.14 -8.09 4.41
C TRP A 25 -9.88 -6.76 4.63
N LEU A 26 -10.43 -6.19 3.56
CA LEU A 26 -11.20 -4.95 3.61
C LEU A 26 -12.64 -5.13 4.13
N ASP A 27 -13.17 -6.36 4.22
CA ASP A 27 -14.56 -6.59 4.66
C ASP A 27 -14.82 -6.07 6.08
N LYS A 28 -13.85 -6.24 6.98
CA LYS A 28 -13.95 -5.72 8.36
C LYS A 28 -14.03 -4.20 8.45
N TYR A 29 -13.61 -3.50 7.39
CA TYR A 29 -13.62 -2.04 7.27
C TYR A 29 -14.82 -1.49 6.48
N ALA A 30 -15.84 -2.30 6.20
CA ALA A 30 -17.01 -1.90 5.41
C ALA A 30 -17.65 -0.61 5.94
N ALA A 31 -17.75 -0.45 7.26
CA ALA A 31 -18.28 0.78 7.88
C ALA A 31 -17.37 2.01 7.59
N ILE A 32 -16.05 1.85 7.60
CA ILE A 32 -15.10 2.91 7.22
C ILE A 32 -15.21 3.20 5.73
N LEU A 33 -15.19 2.16 4.88
CA LEU A 33 -15.29 2.31 3.43
C LEU A 33 -16.57 3.05 3.02
N SER A 34 -17.69 2.78 3.69
CA SER A 34 -18.95 3.47 3.41
C SER A 34 -18.90 4.98 3.68
N THR A 35 -17.99 5.47 4.52
CA THR A 35 -17.80 6.91 4.75
C THR A 35 -17.23 7.65 3.54
N SER A 36 -16.66 6.95 2.55
CA SER A 36 -16.13 7.57 1.32
C SER A 36 -17.24 8.27 0.52
N ASP A 37 -18.48 7.74 0.59
CA ASP A 37 -19.64 8.28 -0.12
C ASP A 37 -19.35 8.44 -1.63
N SER A 38 -19.40 9.65 -2.15
CA SER A 38 -19.07 9.95 -3.55
C SER A 38 -17.58 10.25 -3.80
N ILE A 39 -16.79 10.42 -2.74
CA ILE A 39 -15.35 10.76 -2.82
C ILE A 39 -14.57 9.48 -3.16
N PRO A 40 -13.72 9.49 -4.21
CA PRO A 40 -12.94 8.32 -4.57
C PRO A 40 -11.98 7.89 -3.45
N ILE A 41 -11.86 6.58 -3.25
CA ILE A 41 -10.84 5.95 -2.41
C ILE A 41 -9.53 5.91 -3.21
N ILE A 42 -8.42 6.30 -2.60
CA ILE A 42 -7.10 6.21 -3.24
C ILE A 42 -6.49 4.86 -2.90
N ASP A 43 -6.21 4.03 -3.92
CA ASP A 43 -5.47 2.76 -3.80
C ASP A 43 -4.00 3.02 -4.19
N LEU A 44 -3.14 3.24 -3.19
CA LEU A 44 -1.77 3.73 -3.35
C LEU A 44 -0.76 2.56 -3.42
N GLY A 45 -0.13 2.40 -4.58
CA GLY A 45 0.68 1.23 -4.94
C GLY A 45 -0.21 0.03 -5.29
N CYS A 46 -1.24 0.27 -6.11
CA CYS A 46 -2.31 -0.68 -6.43
C CYS A 46 -1.84 -1.94 -7.18
N GLY A 47 -0.65 -1.91 -7.77
CA GLY A 47 -0.14 -2.99 -8.62
C GLY A 47 -1.11 -3.32 -9.77
N THR A 48 -1.47 -4.59 -9.90
CA THR A 48 -2.43 -5.04 -10.92
C THR A 48 -3.90 -4.90 -10.51
N GLY A 49 -4.19 -4.25 -9.38
CA GLY A 49 -5.54 -3.83 -9.01
C GLY A 49 -6.33 -4.80 -8.13
N ASN A 50 -5.69 -5.52 -7.20
CA ASN A 50 -6.41 -6.43 -6.31
C ASN A 50 -7.44 -5.70 -5.44
N ASN A 51 -7.03 -4.64 -4.73
CA ASN A 51 -7.96 -3.84 -3.93
C ASN A 51 -8.90 -3.01 -4.82
N THR A 52 -8.39 -2.50 -5.94
CA THR A 52 -9.21 -1.79 -6.93
C THR A 52 -10.40 -2.62 -7.38
N LEU A 53 -10.18 -3.89 -7.75
CA LEU A 53 -11.25 -4.82 -8.14
C LEU A 53 -12.24 -5.06 -7.00
N TYR A 54 -11.71 -5.34 -5.78
CA TYR A 54 -12.55 -5.51 -4.59
C TYR A 54 -13.50 -4.34 -4.38
N LEU A 55 -12.97 -3.11 -4.49
CA LEU A 55 -13.72 -1.88 -4.26
C LEU A 55 -14.75 -1.61 -5.36
N GLN A 56 -14.37 -1.80 -6.64
CA GLN A 56 -15.28 -1.60 -7.77
C GLN A 56 -16.45 -2.60 -7.77
N GLU A 57 -16.21 -3.87 -7.45
CA GLU A 57 -17.27 -4.87 -7.32
C GLU A 57 -18.29 -4.55 -6.20
N ARG A 58 -17.93 -3.62 -5.30
CA ARG A 58 -18.78 -3.08 -4.23
C ARG A 58 -19.29 -1.65 -4.49
N ASN A 59 -19.13 -1.18 -5.75
CA ASN A 59 -19.56 0.13 -6.23
C ASN A 59 -18.87 1.33 -5.57
N TYR A 60 -17.67 1.16 -4.99
CA TYR A 60 -16.86 2.29 -4.55
C TYR A 60 -16.14 2.93 -5.75
N LYS A 61 -16.04 4.26 -5.75
CA LYS A 61 -15.15 4.99 -6.67
C LYS A 61 -13.71 4.84 -6.19
N VAL A 62 -12.81 4.52 -7.11
CA VAL A 62 -11.39 4.27 -6.79
C VAL A 62 -10.50 5.02 -7.76
N ILE A 63 -9.44 5.65 -7.23
CA ILE A 63 -8.30 6.12 -8.01
C ILE A 63 -7.14 5.18 -7.72
N SER A 64 -6.72 4.43 -8.72
CA SER A 64 -5.68 3.41 -8.63
C SER A 64 -4.33 3.99 -9.00
N CYS A 65 -3.38 4.01 -8.07
CA CYS A 65 -2.11 4.68 -8.20
C CYS A 65 -0.95 3.69 -8.15
N ASP A 66 -0.08 3.74 -9.14
CA ASP A 66 1.17 2.98 -9.14
C ASP A 66 2.25 3.73 -9.92
N PHE A 67 3.52 3.45 -9.65
CA PHE A 67 4.61 4.01 -10.42
C PHE A 67 5.03 3.11 -11.60
N SER A 68 4.52 1.86 -11.65
CA SER A 68 4.74 0.92 -12.75
C SER A 68 3.68 1.07 -13.82
N LYS A 69 4.10 1.54 -14.99
CA LYS A 69 3.23 1.62 -16.16
C LYS A 69 2.70 0.23 -16.57
N GLU A 70 3.52 -0.82 -16.41
CA GLU A 70 3.13 -2.17 -16.78
C GLU A 70 2.10 -2.77 -15.80
N ALA A 71 2.17 -2.40 -14.51
CA ALA A 71 1.12 -2.74 -13.55
C ALA A 71 -0.22 -2.11 -13.95
N LEU A 72 -0.24 -0.82 -14.25
CA LEU A 72 -1.46 -0.11 -14.65
C LEU A 72 -2.03 -0.61 -15.97
N LYS A 73 -1.21 -0.97 -16.96
CA LYS A 73 -1.68 -1.60 -18.19
C LYS A 73 -2.42 -2.92 -17.94
N LYS A 74 -1.92 -3.74 -17.01
CA LYS A 74 -2.59 -4.99 -16.64
C LYS A 74 -3.89 -4.73 -15.89
N LEU A 75 -3.90 -3.73 -15.02
CA LEU A 75 -5.09 -3.29 -14.35
C LEU A 75 -6.16 -2.84 -15.36
N ASP A 76 -5.81 -1.98 -16.32
CA ASP A 76 -6.70 -1.52 -17.40
C ASP A 76 -7.26 -2.67 -18.25
N TYR A 77 -6.51 -3.77 -18.40
CA TYR A 77 -6.95 -4.93 -19.19
C TYR A 77 -8.07 -5.72 -18.48
N PHE A 78 -8.07 -5.78 -17.15
CA PHE A 78 -8.97 -6.64 -16.38
C PHE A 78 -10.10 -5.89 -15.66
N ILE A 79 -9.96 -4.59 -15.46
CA ILE A 79 -10.90 -3.76 -14.71
C ILE A 79 -11.56 -2.78 -15.67
N ASP A 80 -12.89 -2.72 -15.66
CA ASP A 80 -13.64 -1.84 -16.55
C ASP A 80 -13.47 -0.38 -16.16
N LYS A 81 -12.99 0.44 -17.10
CA LYS A 81 -12.83 1.90 -16.99
C LYS A 81 -12.21 2.36 -15.65
N PRO A 82 -11.04 1.85 -15.26
CA PRO A 82 -10.42 2.27 -14.02
C PRO A 82 -9.92 3.71 -14.10
N ASP A 83 -10.03 4.49 -13.03
CA ASP A 83 -9.33 5.76 -12.89
C ASP A 83 -7.91 5.48 -12.39
N THR A 84 -6.91 5.62 -13.25
CA THR A 84 -5.52 5.31 -12.94
C THR A 84 -4.63 6.56 -12.91
N ARG A 85 -3.62 6.57 -12.00
CA ARG A 85 -2.61 7.62 -11.90
C ARG A 85 -1.22 7.00 -11.87
N LEU A 86 -0.37 7.41 -12.79
CA LEU A 86 1.04 6.98 -12.87
C LEU A 86 1.93 8.03 -12.19
N PHE A 87 2.48 7.71 -11.03
CA PHE A 87 3.46 8.56 -10.33
C PHE A 87 4.27 7.75 -9.32
N ASP A 88 5.46 8.27 -8.95
CA ASP A 88 6.25 7.75 -7.82
C ASP A 88 5.85 8.51 -6.56
N MET A 89 5.34 7.79 -5.54
CA MET A 89 4.91 8.42 -4.29
C MET A 89 6.04 9.11 -3.50
N LYS A 90 7.30 8.87 -3.84
CA LYS A 90 8.45 9.61 -3.30
C LYS A 90 8.53 11.05 -3.78
N GLU A 91 7.97 11.34 -4.93
CA GLU A 91 7.94 12.70 -5.52
C GLU A 91 6.74 13.53 -5.02
N GLY A 92 5.99 13.00 -4.06
CA GLY A 92 4.76 13.56 -3.53
C GLY A 92 3.51 12.92 -4.13
N LEU A 93 2.35 13.22 -3.55
CA LEU A 93 1.07 12.72 -4.01
C LEU A 93 0.34 13.81 -4.83
N PRO A 94 -0.01 13.55 -6.11
CA PRO A 94 -0.62 14.55 -6.99
C PRO A 94 -2.12 14.74 -6.69
N PHE A 95 -2.43 15.01 -5.44
CA PHE A 95 -3.76 15.27 -4.93
C PHE A 95 -3.77 16.56 -4.09
N GLU A 96 -4.89 17.25 -4.12
CA GLU A 96 -5.10 18.44 -3.29
C GLU A 96 -5.13 18.08 -1.80
N ASP A 97 -4.85 19.05 -0.95
CA ASP A 97 -5.00 18.93 0.49
C ASP A 97 -6.44 18.55 0.85
N GLN A 98 -6.59 17.63 1.79
CA GLN A 98 -7.91 17.24 2.30
C GLN A 98 -8.91 16.85 1.20
N SER A 99 -8.46 16.10 0.19
CA SER A 99 -9.26 15.68 -0.97
C SER A 99 -9.76 14.24 -0.91
N ALA A 100 -9.25 13.41 0.01
CA ALA A 100 -9.65 12.03 0.16
C ALA A 100 -10.14 11.72 1.58
N LYS A 101 -11.15 10.87 1.71
CA LYS A 101 -11.57 10.31 3.01
C LYS A 101 -10.82 9.04 3.37
N ILE A 102 -10.41 8.26 2.37
CA ILE A 102 -9.76 6.97 2.58
C ILE A 102 -8.60 6.83 1.61
N VAL A 103 -7.44 6.44 2.15
CA VAL A 103 -6.27 5.97 1.42
C VAL A 103 -6.01 4.52 1.82
N ILE A 104 -5.79 3.66 0.84
CA ILE A 104 -5.36 2.28 1.04
C ILE A 104 -3.91 2.18 0.58
N ALA A 105 -3.04 1.55 1.40
CA ALA A 105 -1.65 1.29 1.07
C ALA A 105 -1.31 -0.18 1.41
N ASP A 106 -1.76 -1.09 0.54
CA ASP A 106 -1.60 -2.53 0.76
C ASP A 106 -0.26 -3.05 0.25
N LEU A 107 0.63 -3.41 1.16
CA LEU A 107 1.95 -3.97 0.85
C LEU A 107 2.80 -3.08 -0.08
N SER A 108 2.63 -1.76 0.01
CA SER A 108 3.33 -0.76 -0.81
C SER A 108 4.36 0.07 -0.04
N LEU A 109 4.10 0.44 1.22
CA LEU A 109 4.97 1.34 1.99
C LEU A 109 6.28 0.69 2.51
N HIS A 110 6.46 -0.59 2.41
CA HIS A 110 7.65 -1.28 2.91
C HIS A 110 8.82 -1.35 1.92
N TYR A 111 8.76 -0.64 0.79
CA TYR A 111 9.86 -0.60 -0.19
C TYR A 111 10.78 0.61 -0.02
N PHE A 112 10.50 1.50 0.93
CA PHE A 112 11.16 2.79 1.07
C PHE A 112 12.13 2.83 2.27
N ARG A 113 13.14 3.72 2.19
CA ARG A 113 13.96 4.12 3.33
C ARG A 113 13.12 4.81 4.38
N TRP A 114 13.61 4.86 5.62
CA TRP A 114 12.83 5.41 6.73
C TRP A 114 12.35 6.84 6.45
N LEU A 115 13.25 7.73 6.05
CA LEU A 115 12.89 9.12 5.77
C LEU A 115 11.92 9.26 4.58
N GLU A 116 12.05 8.41 3.55
CA GLU A 116 11.10 8.37 2.44
C GLU A 116 9.71 7.91 2.92
N THR A 117 9.67 6.89 3.78
CA THR A 117 8.42 6.39 4.37
C THR A 117 7.72 7.46 5.20
N VAL A 118 8.48 8.20 6.04
CA VAL A 118 7.96 9.33 6.83
C VAL A 118 7.39 10.42 5.93
N ALA A 119 8.11 10.79 4.87
CA ALA A 119 7.64 11.79 3.90
C ALA A 119 6.34 11.35 3.19
N ILE A 120 6.27 10.08 2.76
CA ILE A 120 5.06 9.54 2.12
C ILE A 120 3.88 9.54 3.09
N VAL A 121 4.09 9.16 4.36
CA VAL A 121 3.02 9.19 5.38
C VAL A 121 2.55 10.62 5.66
N ALA A 122 3.47 11.60 5.65
CA ALA A 122 3.10 13.02 5.77
C ALA A 122 2.24 13.49 4.58
N GLU A 123 2.58 13.07 3.34
CA GLU A 123 1.77 13.35 2.16
C GLU A 123 0.39 12.69 2.22
N ILE A 124 0.31 11.43 2.67
CA ILE A 124 -0.98 10.76 2.90
C ILE A 124 -1.81 11.56 3.92
N GLN A 125 -1.17 12.02 5.01
CA GLN A 125 -1.84 12.85 6.01
C GLN A 125 -2.32 14.19 5.44
N ARG A 126 -1.55 14.83 4.56
CA ARG A 126 -1.94 16.07 3.86
C ARG A 126 -3.21 15.85 3.01
N VAL A 127 -3.20 14.79 2.22
CA VAL A 127 -4.27 14.45 1.27
C VAL A 127 -5.56 14.02 1.98
N LEU A 128 -5.45 13.34 3.11
CA LEU A 128 -6.64 12.91 3.87
C LEU A 128 -7.39 14.11 4.46
N MET A 129 -8.70 14.08 4.35
CA MET A 129 -9.61 14.97 5.07
C MET A 129 -9.46 14.77 6.57
N LYS A 130 -9.95 15.71 7.36
CA LYS A 130 -10.16 15.51 8.79
C LYS A 130 -11.02 14.27 9.03
N ASP A 131 -10.66 13.47 10.01
CA ASP A 131 -11.28 12.20 10.34
C ASP A 131 -11.20 11.13 9.22
N GLY A 132 -10.36 11.34 8.21
CA GLY A 132 -10.08 10.37 7.15
C GLY A 132 -9.23 9.21 7.64
N PHE A 133 -9.22 8.11 6.90
CA PHE A 133 -8.56 6.87 7.27
C PHE A 133 -7.46 6.47 6.30
N LEU A 134 -6.35 5.99 6.87
CA LEU A 134 -5.36 5.18 6.17
C LEU A 134 -5.54 3.71 6.57
N LEU A 135 -5.83 2.85 5.58
CA LEU A 135 -5.87 1.40 5.73
C LEU A 135 -4.62 0.81 5.10
N LEU A 136 -3.79 0.12 5.87
CA LEU A 136 -2.53 -0.39 5.31
C LEU A 136 -2.15 -1.76 5.84
N ARG A 137 -1.38 -2.47 5.01
CA ARG A 137 -0.65 -3.69 5.42
C ARG A 137 0.83 -3.51 5.05
N VAL A 138 1.73 -3.86 6.00
CA VAL A 138 3.18 -3.82 5.81
C VAL A 138 3.85 -5.07 6.38
N ASN A 139 5.03 -5.43 5.88
CA ASN A 139 5.77 -6.61 6.34
C ASN A 139 6.17 -6.48 7.80
N SER A 140 6.02 -7.57 8.57
CA SER A 140 6.54 -7.68 9.94
C SER A 140 8.01 -8.13 9.95
N VAL A 141 8.75 -7.76 11.01
CA VAL A 141 10.08 -8.32 11.32
C VAL A 141 10.06 -9.84 11.51
N LYS A 142 8.89 -10.44 11.70
CA LYS A 142 8.70 -11.90 11.79
C LYS A 142 8.53 -12.58 10.43
N ASP A 143 8.45 -11.82 9.33
CA ASP A 143 8.23 -12.33 7.96
C ASP A 143 9.52 -12.93 7.35
N THR A 144 10.07 -13.94 8.01
CA THR A 144 11.34 -14.58 7.62
C THR A 144 11.26 -15.29 6.26
N ASN A 145 10.09 -15.79 5.89
CA ASN A 145 9.85 -16.41 4.57
C ASN A 145 10.06 -15.42 3.42
N TYR A 146 9.80 -14.13 3.65
CA TYR A 146 9.90 -13.09 2.63
C TYR A 146 11.04 -12.11 2.85
N GLY A 147 12.00 -12.45 3.72
CA GLY A 147 13.30 -11.81 3.78
C GLY A 147 13.60 -10.99 5.04
N ALA A 148 12.77 -11.04 6.08
CA ALA A 148 13.09 -10.40 7.35
C ALA A 148 14.41 -10.94 7.91
N GLY A 149 15.36 -10.06 8.26
CA GLY A 149 16.68 -10.42 8.75
C GLY A 149 17.63 -11.01 7.71
N GLN A 150 17.31 -10.95 6.41
CA GLN A 150 18.09 -11.57 5.34
C GLN A 150 18.64 -10.54 4.35
N GLY A 151 19.87 -10.78 3.87
CA GLY A 151 20.56 -9.89 2.94
C GLY A 151 21.43 -8.86 3.65
N THR A 152 21.78 -7.78 2.95
CA THR A 152 22.59 -6.69 3.50
C THR A 152 21.68 -5.72 4.26
N LEU A 153 22.00 -5.50 5.53
CA LEU A 153 21.32 -4.47 6.34
C LEU A 153 21.73 -3.08 5.82
N VAL A 154 20.74 -2.26 5.46
CA VAL A 154 20.94 -0.89 4.94
C VAL A 154 20.56 0.16 5.99
N GLU A 155 19.46 -0.07 6.68
CA GLU A 155 18.95 0.68 7.83
C GLU A 155 18.33 -0.31 8.81
N GLU A 156 17.95 0.13 9.99
CA GLU A 156 17.23 -0.73 10.91
C GLU A 156 16.02 -1.39 10.24
N ASN A 157 15.99 -2.72 10.25
CA ASN A 157 14.95 -3.56 9.63
C ASN A 157 14.69 -3.29 8.13
N TYR A 158 15.66 -2.68 7.42
CA TYR A 158 15.61 -2.43 5.98
C TYR A 158 16.79 -3.14 5.30
N TYR A 159 16.46 -4.11 4.48
CA TYR A 159 17.44 -5.03 3.89
C TYR A 159 17.45 -4.94 2.37
N CYS A 160 18.64 -5.12 1.79
CA CYS A 160 18.84 -5.37 0.36
C CYS A 160 19.15 -6.86 0.14
N LYS A 161 18.29 -7.56 -0.59
CA LYS A 161 18.53 -8.96 -1.01
C LYS A 161 18.34 -9.06 -2.52
N GLN A 162 19.40 -9.45 -3.24
CA GLN A 162 19.38 -9.56 -4.71
C GLN A 162 18.91 -8.27 -5.42
N GLY A 163 19.40 -7.11 -4.97
CA GLY A 163 19.03 -5.80 -5.51
C GLY A 163 17.64 -5.30 -5.10
N ARG A 164 16.93 -6.03 -4.27
CA ARG A 164 15.60 -5.66 -3.77
C ARG A 164 15.66 -5.13 -2.36
N PHE A 165 15.08 -3.97 -2.16
CA PHE A 165 15.01 -3.32 -0.86
C PHE A 165 13.65 -3.58 -0.22
N LYS A 166 13.65 -3.99 1.06
CA LYS A 166 12.43 -4.17 1.85
C LYS A 166 12.66 -3.79 3.29
N ARG A 167 11.68 -3.08 3.84
CA ARG A 167 11.54 -2.80 5.26
C ARG A 167 10.60 -3.81 5.89
N PHE A 168 10.95 -4.22 7.10
CA PHE A 168 10.13 -5.05 7.96
C PHE A 168 9.88 -4.27 9.25
N PHE A 169 8.63 -4.07 9.59
CA PHE A 169 8.28 -3.22 10.72
C PHE A 169 8.14 -4.02 12.01
N ASN A 170 8.68 -3.49 13.09
CA ASN A 170 8.28 -3.87 14.45
C ASN A 170 7.24 -2.88 14.99
N LYS A 171 6.66 -3.20 16.16
CA LYS A 171 5.62 -2.36 16.77
C LYS A 171 6.15 -0.95 17.09
N ALA A 172 7.37 -0.84 17.62
CA ALA A 172 7.96 0.45 17.99
C ALA A 172 8.14 1.38 16.79
N GLN A 173 8.57 0.85 15.64
CA GLN A 173 8.68 1.63 14.40
C GLN A 173 7.31 2.10 13.89
N LEU A 174 6.27 1.28 14.05
CA LEU A 174 4.91 1.70 13.67
C LEU A 174 4.37 2.77 14.62
N ASP A 175 4.63 2.65 15.93
CA ASP A 175 4.24 3.66 16.91
C ASP A 175 4.95 5.01 16.67
N ASP A 176 6.22 4.98 16.30
CA ASP A 176 6.98 6.17 15.93
C ASP A 176 6.46 6.81 14.63
N LEU A 177 6.29 5.99 13.59
CA LEU A 177 5.81 6.46 12.27
C LEU A 177 4.42 7.11 12.34
N PHE A 178 3.55 6.56 13.16
CA PHE A 178 2.15 6.96 13.29
C PHE A 178 1.82 7.63 14.62
N GLN A 179 2.80 8.24 15.31
CA GLN A 179 2.62 8.87 16.63
C GLN A 179 1.52 9.94 16.67
N ASN A 180 1.23 10.59 15.55
CA ASN A 180 0.21 11.64 15.41
C ASN A 180 -1.10 11.11 14.80
N TRP A 181 -1.33 9.79 14.81
CA TRP A 181 -2.52 9.15 14.29
C TRP A 181 -3.29 8.43 15.39
N GLU A 182 -4.59 8.33 15.25
CA GLU A 182 -5.42 7.48 16.10
C GLU A 182 -5.42 6.04 15.56
N PHE A 183 -4.94 5.09 16.36
CA PHE A 183 -4.98 3.67 16.01
C PHE A 183 -6.39 3.11 16.23
N HIS A 184 -7.16 2.99 15.17
CA HIS A 184 -8.49 2.37 15.20
C HIS A 184 -8.39 0.83 15.21
N TYR A 185 -7.38 0.31 14.52
CA TYR A 185 -7.05 -1.12 14.50
C TYR A 185 -5.54 -1.31 14.29
N SER A 186 -4.95 -2.28 14.95
CA SER A 186 -3.56 -2.71 14.75
C SER A 186 -3.44 -4.17 15.13
N SER A 187 -2.98 -5.01 14.19
CA SER A 187 -2.74 -6.44 14.44
C SER A 187 -1.59 -6.95 13.60
N GLU A 188 -0.78 -7.83 14.19
CA GLU A 188 0.22 -8.61 13.50
C GLU A 188 -0.35 -10.03 13.31
N TYR A 189 -0.36 -10.54 12.07
CA TYR A 189 -0.93 -11.85 11.78
C TYR A 189 -0.27 -12.55 10.60
N GLU A 190 -0.58 -13.83 10.43
CA GLU A 190 -0.14 -14.64 9.32
C GLU A 190 -1.13 -14.60 8.15
N MET A 191 -0.63 -14.28 6.97
CA MET A 191 -1.40 -14.28 5.72
C MET A 191 -1.01 -15.49 4.87
N ALA A 192 -2.01 -16.30 4.48
CA ALA A 192 -1.83 -17.51 3.66
C ALA A 192 -2.11 -17.28 2.14
N ARG A 193 -2.14 -16.02 1.68
CA ARG A 193 -2.43 -15.69 0.27
C ARG A 193 -1.31 -16.12 -0.69
N TYR A 194 -0.10 -16.29 -0.20
CA TYR A 194 1.09 -16.67 -0.97
C TYR A 194 1.45 -18.13 -0.73
N GLU A 195 2.35 -18.68 -1.55
CA GLU A 195 2.86 -20.05 -1.42
C GLU A 195 3.38 -20.36 -0.01
N ASN A 196 4.13 -19.43 0.58
CA ASN A 196 4.56 -19.52 1.98
C ASN A 196 3.78 -18.51 2.82
N THR A 197 3.57 -18.84 4.08
CA THR A 197 2.96 -17.94 5.05
C THR A 197 3.75 -16.65 5.17
N LYS A 198 3.06 -15.52 5.05
CA LYS A 198 3.62 -14.19 5.20
C LYS A 198 3.17 -13.58 6.52
N VAL A 199 4.09 -13.01 7.29
CA VAL A 199 3.75 -12.29 8.52
C VAL A 199 3.73 -10.79 8.24
N LEU A 200 2.63 -10.13 8.58
CA LEU A 200 2.44 -8.72 8.32
C LEU A 200 1.71 -8.00 9.46
N TRP A 201 1.87 -6.70 9.47
CA TRP A 201 1.03 -5.78 10.22
C TRP A 201 -0.12 -5.29 9.36
N GLU A 202 -1.30 -5.24 9.94
CA GLU A 202 -2.47 -4.58 9.37
C GLU A 202 -2.92 -3.46 10.31
N LEU A 203 -3.11 -2.27 9.77
CA LEU A 203 -3.50 -1.09 10.52
C LEU A 203 -4.66 -0.37 9.85
N ALA A 204 -5.56 0.14 10.67
CA ALA A 204 -6.50 1.19 10.31
C ALA A 204 -6.21 2.40 11.19
N LEU A 205 -5.81 3.48 10.57
CA LEU A 205 -5.34 4.69 11.23
C LEU A 205 -6.24 5.85 10.84
N LYS A 206 -6.73 6.58 11.83
CA LYS A 206 -7.54 7.77 11.62
C LYS A 206 -6.65 9.01 11.74
N LYS A 207 -6.80 9.95 10.79
CA LYS A 207 -6.09 11.21 10.84
C LYS A 207 -6.59 12.03 12.03
N HIS A 208 -5.69 12.36 12.95
CA HIS A 208 -5.90 13.43 13.92
C HIS A 208 -5.85 14.81 13.25
N LEU A 209 -6.33 15.82 13.95
CA LEU A 209 -6.41 17.24 13.52
C LEU A 209 -5.11 17.80 12.98
#